data_23ed93afd361844aab85b557f2fd2326
#
_entry.id   23ed93afd361844aab85b557f2fd2326
#
_cell.length_a   1.000
_cell.length_b   1.000
_cell.length_c   1.000
_cell.angle_alpha   90.00
_cell.angle_beta   90.00
_cell.angle_gamma   90.00
#
_symmetry.space_group_name_H-M   'P 1'
#
loop_
_entity.id
_entity.type
_entity.pdbx_description
1 polymer ?
#
loop_
_entity_poly.entity_id
_entity_poly.type
_entity_poly.pdbx_seq_one_letter_code
_entity_poly.pdbx_strand_id
1 'polypeptide(L)'
;SGTNGIISYSRWFFDSQSTDELKTYVSNDDGASWVFVHSTGSTESEWETTSFAIADYVVPTDLVRVGFIADDLSPASIVEAGIDNFQLEIVVCGDDCVGDIDGDGNVSVTDLLMIIADWGSNDSSSDLDGDGIVAVGDLLIAIGAWGGCGG
;
A
#
# COMPACT_ATOMS: atom_id res chain seq x y z
N SER A 1 8.70 -3.23 -8.45
CA SER A 1 8.44 -2.28 -7.34
C SER A 1 6.96 -2.33 -6.99
N GLY A 2 6.62 -3.00 -5.90
CA GLY A 2 5.25 -3.10 -5.44
C GLY A 2 4.93 -1.95 -4.49
N THR A 3 4.47 -0.81 -5.02
CA THR A 3 3.86 0.22 -4.19
C THR A 3 2.51 -0.30 -3.73
N ASN A 4 2.33 -0.54 -2.45
CA ASN A 4 1.03 -0.87 -1.87
C ASN A 4 0.43 0.40 -1.25
N GLY A 5 -0.89 0.55 -1.34
CA GLY A 5 -1.62 1.63 -0.68
C GLY A 5 -2.55 1.05 0.39
N ILE A 6 -2.54 1.66 1.56
CA ILE A 6 -3.54 1.40 2.59
C ILE A 6 -4.57 2.52 2.52
N ILE A 7 -5.82 2.17 2.31
CA ILE A 7 -6.94 3.10 2.37
C ILE A 7 -7.59 2.96 3.74
N SER A 8 -7.80 4.11 4.39
CA SER A 8 -8.56 4.21 5.63
C SER A 8 -9.61 5.31 5.53
N TYR A 9 -10.72 5.12 6.18
CA TYR A 9 -11.81 6.08 6.22
C TYR A 9 -12.72 5.84 7.41
N SER A 10 -13.45 6.87 7.82
CA SER A 10 -14.55 6.75 8.77
C SER A 10 -15.85 6.58 7.99
N ARG A 11 -16.68 5.68 8.45
CA ARG A 11 -18.00 5.38 7.88
C ARG A 11 -19.08 5.50 8.92
N TRP A 12 -20.24 5.91 8.48
CA TRP A 12 -21.46 5.93 9.25
C TRP A 12 -22.62 5.44 8.37
N PHE A 13 -23.40 4.51 8.88
CA PHE A 13 -24.51 3.94 8.13
C PHE A 13 -25.70 3.71 9.05
N PHE A 14 -26.86 4.16 8.62
CA PHE A 14 -28.11 3.92 9.30
C PHE A 14 -29.12 3.31 8.33
N ASP A 15 -29.73 2.22 8.77
CA ASP A 15 -30.90 1.60 8.13
C ASP A 15 -31.95 1.36 9.19
N SER A 16 -33.18 1.86 8.98
CA SER A 16 -34.30 1.75 9.92
C SER A 16 -34.84 0.34 10.08
N GLN A 17 -34.51 -0.59 9.18
CA GLN A 17 -34.95 -1.98 9.20
C GLN A 17 -33.83 -2.99 9.42
N SER A 18 -32.59 -2.58 9.39
CA SER A 18 -31.38 -3.41 9.53
C SER A 18 -31.28 -4.53 8.48
N THR A 19 -31.72 -4.24 7.25
CA THR A 19 -31.67 -5.18 6.12
C THR A 19 -30.74 -4.76 5.01
N ASP A 20 -30.36 -3.48 5.02
CA ASP A 20 -29.49 -2.88 4.01
C ASP A 20 -28.06 -2.76 4.50
N GLU A 21 -27.13 -2.55 3.58
CA GLU A 21 -25.70 -2.51 3.85
C GLU A 21 -25.02 -1.36 3.11
N LEU A 22 -24.00 -0.82 3.75
CA LEU A 22 -23.01 0.03 3.09
C LEU A 22 -21.87 -0.85 2.59
N LYS A 23 -21.70 -0.94 1.28
CA LYS A 23 -20.70 -1.76 0.60
C LYS A 23 -19.55 -0.93 0.09
N THR A 24 -18.34 -1.47 0.22
CA THR A 24 -17.11 -0.86 -0.30
C THR A 24 -16.53 -1.74 -1.40
N TYR A 25 -16.11 -1.10 -2.47
CA TYR A 25 -15.49 -1.72 -3.63
C TYR A 25 -14.20 -1.02 -4.00
N VAL A 26 -13.29 -1.72 -4.64
CA VAL A 26 -12.07 -1.18 -5.23
C VAL A 26 -11.98 -1.57 -6.71
N SER A 27 -11.46 -0.66 -7.51
CA SER A 27 -11.14 -0.85 -8.92
C SER A 27 -9.68 -0.49 -9.15
N ASN A 28 -9.02 -1.12 -10.12
CA ASN A 28 -7.68 -0.75 -10.58
C ASN A 28 -7.63 -0.36 -12.08
N ASP A 29 -8.80 -0.17 -12.70
CA ASP A 29 -8.98 0.10 -14.13
C ASP A 29 -9.93 1.29 -14.39
N ASP A 30 -9.85 2.33 -13.53
CA ASP A 30 -10.65 3.56 -13.58
C ASP A 30 -12.17 3.32 -13.46
N GLY A 31 -12.56 2.24 -12.78
CA GLY A 31 -13.97 1.89 -12.53
C GLY A 31 -14.60 1.03 -13.60
N ALA A 32 -13.82 0.49 -14.57
CA ALA A 32 -14.34 -0.42 -15.58
C ALA A 32 -14.72 -1.78 -14.96
N SER A 33 -14.01 -2.22 -13.92
CA SER A 33 -14.37 -3.38 -13.11
C SER A 33 -14.24 -3.07 -11.61
N TRP A 34 -15.00 -3.79 -10.78
CA TRP A 34 -15.03 -3.57 -9.34
C TRP A 34 -14.90 -4.88 -8.57
N VAL A 35 -14.03 -4.87 -7.56
CA VAL A 35 -13.83 -5.96 -6.61
C VAL A 35 -14.44 -5.56 -5.27
N PHE A 36 -15.28 -6.43 -4.71
CA PHE A 36 -15.88 -6.23 -3.41
C PHE A 36 -14.81 -6.30 -2.30
N VAL A 37 -14.84 -5.35 -1.38
CA VAL A 37 -13.92 -5.28 -0.25
C VAL A 37 -14.61 -5.78 1.03
N HIS A 38 -15.64 -5.07 1.45
CA HIS A 38 -16.44 -5.46 2.62
C HIS A 38 -17.78 -4.72 2.63
N SER A 39 -18.69 -5.15 3.50
CA SER A 39 -19.92 -4.43 3.81
C SER A 39 -20.08 -4.21 5.32
N THR A 40 -20.91 -3.25 5.68
CA THR A 40 -21.35 -3.04 7.06
C THR A 40 -22.85 -2.77 7.07
N GLY A 41 -23.55 -3.33 8.08
CA GLY A 41 -24.91 -2.93 8.41
C GLY A 41 -24.95 -1.63 9.21
N SER A 42 -26.09 -1.34 9.85
CA SER A 42 -26.24 -0.13 10.66
C SER A 42 -25.17 -0.01 11.75
N THR A 43 -24.52 1.16 11.82
CA THR A 43 -23.50 1.51 12.84
C THR A 43 -24.11 2.16 14.08
N GLU A 44 -25.45 2.08 14.24
CA GLU A 44 -26.20 2.63 15.38
C GLU A 44 -25.88 4.11 15.66
N SER A 45 -25.66 4.89 14.61
CA SER A 45 -25.29 6.33 14.66
C SER A 45 -23.88 6.64 15.17
N GLU A 46 -23.00 5.65 15.22
CA GLU A 46 -21.59 5.85 15.57
C GLU A 46 -20.72 5.87 14.30
N TRP A 47 -19.67 6.69 14.32
CA TRP A 47 -18.66 6.66 13.27
C TRP A 47 -17.66 5.54 13.54
N GLU A 48 -17.51 4.66 12.57
CA GLU A 48 -16.52 3.58 12.61
C GLU A 48 -15.38 3.83 11.64
N THR A 49 -14.15 3.66 12.10
CA THR A 49 -12.98 3.71 11.23
C THR A 49 -12.64 2.31 10.72
N THR A 50 -12.38 2.19 9.43
CA THR A 50 -11.95 0.97 8.78
C THR A 50 -10.80 1.23 7.81
N SER A 51 -10.06 0.16 7.48
CA SER A 51 -8.96 0.23 6.52
C SER A 51 -8.81 -1.08 5.75
N PHE A 52 -8.20 -0.99 4.57
CA PHE A 52 -7.79 -2.16 3.79
C PHE A 52 -6.57 -1.85 2.92
N ALA A 53 -5.77 -2.86 2.62
CA ALA A 53 -4.66 -2.74 1.68
C ALA A 53 -5.16 -3.01 0.25
N ILE A 54 -4.81 -2.14 -0.70
CA ILE A 54 -5.27 -2.26 -2.10
C ILE A 54 -4.80 -3.59 -2.71
N ALA A 55 -3.55 -3.99 -2.40
CA ALA A 55 -2.94 -5.20 -2.95
C ALA A 55 -3.62 -6.51 -2.50
N ASP A 56 -4.44 -6.49 -1.44
CA ASP A 56 -5.21 -7.67 -1.00
C ASP A 56 -6.36 -7.99 -1.94
N TYR A 57 -6.77 -7.03 -2.78
CA TYR A 57 -7.95 -7.14 -3.65
C TYR A 57 -7.63 -7.02 -5.13
N VAL A 58 -6.75 -6.08 -5.50
CA VAL A 58 -6.38 -5.80 -6.88
C VAL A 58 -4.90 -5.46 -6.99
N VAL A 59 -4.30 -5.71 -8.14
CA VAL A 59 -2.93 -5.20 -8.41
C VAL A 59 -2.98 -3.68 -8.44
N PRO A 60 -2.20 -2.97 -7.60
CA PRO A 60 -2.21 -1.51 -7.56
C PRO A 60 -1.78 -0.89 -8.91
N THR A 61 -2.49 0.15 -9.32
CA THR A 61 -2.21 0.96 -10.52
C THR A 61 -2.43 2.44 -10.19
N ASP A 62 -2.09 3.32 -11.10
CA ASP A 62 -2.43 4.75 -11.04
C ASP A 62 -3.91 5.05 -11.33
N LEU A 63 -4.69 4.03 -11.69
CA LEU A 63 -6.12 4.10 -12.00
C LEU A 63 -7.00 3.55 -10.87
N VAL A 64 -6.47 3.44 -9.65
CA VAL A 64 -7.26 2.95 -8.51
C VAL A 64 -8.41 3.91 -8.18
N ARG A 65 -9.59 3.33 -7.99
CA ARG A 65 -10.81 3.98 -7.52
C ARG A 65 -11.40 3.21 -6.34
N VAL A 66 -12.04 3.92 -5.43
CA VAL A 66 -12.86 3.32 -4.36
C VAL A 66 -14.30 3.75 -4.56
N GLY A 67 -15.21 2.78 -4.48
CA GLY A 67 -16.64 2.98 -4.62
C GLY A 67 -17.38 2.60 -3.35
N PHE A 68 -18.37 3.40 -2.99
CA PHE A 68 -19.27 3.15 -1.88
C PHE A 68 -20.70 3.03 -2.39
N ILE A 69 -21.42 2.02 -1.96
CA ILE A 69 -22.84 1.78 -2.31
C ILE A 69 -23.60 1.59 -1.02
N ALA A 70 -24.54 2.47 -0.76
CA ALA A 70 -25.58 2.27 0.25
C ALA A 70 -26.77 1.58 -0.43
N ASP A 71 -27.08 0.35 -0.01
CA ASP A 71 -28.28 -0.33 -0.51
C ASP A 71 -29.53 0.32 0.08
N ASP A 72 -30.62 0.26 -0.68
CA ASP A 72 -31.99 0.51 -0.23
C ASP A 72 -32.88 -0.54 -0.93
N LEU A 73 -32.86 -1.73 -0.36
CA LEU A 73 -33.56 -2.89 -0.93
C LEU A 73 -35.04 -2.89 -0.52
N SER A 74 -35.82 -3.76 -1.14
CA SER A 74 -37.25 -3.87 -0.80
C SER A 74 -37.47 -4.80 0.41
N PRO A 75 -38.32 -4.41 1.39
CA PRO A 75 -39.14 -3.19 1.41
C PRO A 75 -38.32 -1.95 1.69
N ALA A 76 -38.64 -0.83 1.00
CA ALA A 76 -37.91 0.42 1.14
C ALA A 76 -37.90 0.91 2.58
N SER A 77 -36.72 1.33 3.04
CA SER A 77 -36.47 1.81 4.40
C SER A 77 -35.91 3.25 4.38
N ILE A 78 -35.62 3.79 5.56
CA ILE A 78 -34.83 5.02 5.64
C ILE A 78 -33.36 4.59 5.72
N VAL A 79 -32.61 4.92 4.67
CA VAL A 79 -31.17 4.64 4.59
C VAL A 79 -30.41 5.97 4.55
N GLU A 80 -29.44 6.10 5.42
CA GLU A 80 -28.52 7.24 5.45
C GLU A 80 -27.08 6.71 5.54
N ALA A 81 -26.16 7.33 4.80
CA ALA A 81 -24.77 6.93 4.78
C ALA A 81 -23.83 8.14 4.77
N GLY A 82 -22.71 8.02 5.45
CA GLY A 82 -21.65 9.01 5.46
C GLY A 82 -20.27 8.37 5.35
N ILE A 83 -19.40 9.00 4.58
CA ILE A 83 -17.97 8.69 4.50
C ILE A 83 -17.22 9.97 4.83
N ASP A 84 -16.25 9.86 5.74
CA ASP A 84 -15.42 10.96 6.18
C ASP A 84 -13.98 10.49 6.42
N ASN A 85 -13.06 11.43 6.62
CA ASN A 85 -11.67 11.19 6.97
C ASN A 85 -10.98 10.17 6.03
N PHE A 86 -11.28 10.27 4.71
CA PHE A 86 -10.68 9.39 3.72
C PHE A 86 -9.20 9.68 3.57
N GLN A 87 -8.36 8.66 3.75
CA GLN A 87 -6.91 8.76 3.68
C GLN A 87 -6.37 7.64 2.79
N LEU A 88 -5.35 7.95 2.03
CA LEU A 88 -4.50 6.99 1.33
C LEU A 88 -3.09 7.12 1.89
N GLU A 89 -2.64 6.09 2.58
CA GLU A 89 -1.25 5.93 2.96
C GLU A 89 -0.55 5.06 1.90
N ILE A 90 0.42 5.64 1.22
CA ILE A 90 1.25 4.88 0.29
C ILE A 90 2.32 4.19 1.13
N VAL A 91 2.18 2.89 1.30
CA VAL A 91 3.26 2.06 1.78
C VAL A 91 4.18 1.85 0.59
N VAL A 92 5.12 2.74 0.41
CA VAL A 92 6.33 2.37 -0.30
C VAL A 92 6.94 1.28 0.59
N CYS A 93 7.05 0.06 0.10
CA CYS A 93 8.05 -0.84 0.64
C CYS A 93 9.32 -0.01 0.56
N GLY A 94 9.76 0.48 1.73
CA GLY A 94 10.85 1.44 1.79
C GLY A 94 12.00 0.85 1.00
N ASP A 95 12.71 1.70 0.33
CA ASP A 95 14.04 1.42 -0.21
C ASP A 95 15.03 1.10 0.93
N ASP A 96 14.58 0.38 1.98
CA ASP A 96 15.41 -0.30 2.94
C ASP A 96 15.88 -1.66 2.40
N CYS A 97 15.94 -1.77 1.08
CA CYS A 97 16.77 -2.77 0.45
C CYS A 97 18.19 -2.25 0.51
N VAL A 98 18.74 -2.29 1.71
CA VAL A 98 20.11 -1.91 1.94
C VAL A 98 20.98 -2.77 1.02
N GLY A 99 21.54 -2.12 -0.01
CA GLY A 99 22.35 -2.79 -1.01
C GLY A 99 21.77 -2.87 -2.42
N ASP A 100 20.50 -2.50 -2.64
CA ASP A 100 19.92 -2.29 -3.98
C ASP A 100 20.27 -0.87 -4.45
N ILE A 101 21.41 -0.73 -5.08
CA ILE A 101 21.99 0.58 -5.44
C ILE A 101 21.43 1.07 -6.77
N ASP A 102 21.09 0.14 -7.68
CA ASP A 102 20.51 0.51 -8.98
C ASP A 102 18.99 0.67 -8.94
N GLY A 103 18.33 0.32 -7.82
CA GLY A 103 16.90 0.51 -7.58
C GLY A 103 16.01 -0.44 -8.39
N ASP A 104 16.52 -1.61 -8.78
CA ASP A 104 15.77 -2.59 -9.57
C ASP A 104 14.86 -3.49 -8.73
N GLY A 105 14.95 -3.38 -7.40
CA GLY A 105 14.18 -4.16 -6.43
C GLY A 105 14.84 -5.49 -6.05
N ASN A 106 16.13 -5.69 -6.39
CA ASN A 106 16.89 -6.87 -6.02
C ASN A 106 18.33 -6.52 -5.70
N VAL A 107 18.87 -7.02 -4.62
CA VAL A 107 20.32 -6.98 -4.40
C VAL A 107 20.97 -8.09 -5.19
N SER A 108 21.77 -7.74 -6.17
CA SER A 108 22.32 -8.62 -7.19
C SER A 108 23.78 -8.35 -7.47
N VAL A 109 24.33 -9.02 -8.50
CA VAL A 109 25.71 -8.77 -8.96
C VAL A 109 25.89 -7.32 -9.43
N THR A 110 24.85 -6.70 -9.98
CA THR A 110 24.93 -5.31 -10.49
C THR A 110 25.27 -4.34 -9.38
N ASP A 111 24.63 -4.47 -8.22
CA ASP A 111 24.84 -3.63 -7.04
C ASP A 111 26.24 -3.80 -6.47
N LEU A 112 26.71 -5.05 -6.38
CA LEU A 112 28.07 -5.32 -5.95
C LEU A 112 29.10 -4.68 -6.88
N LEU A 113 28.86 -4.66 -8.19
CA LEU A 113 29.73 -4.02 -9.15
C LEU A 113 29.72 -2.50 -8.97
N MET A 114 28.58 -1.88 -8.59
CA MET A 114 28.51 -0.46 -8.27
C MET A 114 29.31 -0.14 -7.03
N ILE A 115 29.18 -0.90 -5.94
CA ILE A 115 30.01 -0.74 -4.74
C ILE A 115 31.51 -0.84 -5.08
N ILE A 116 31.88 -1.82 -5.93
CA ILE A 116 33.28 -1.99 -6.33
C ILE A 116 33.77 -0.83 -7.20
N ALA A 117 32.92 -0.27 -8.05
CA ALA A 117 33.24 0.88 -8.89
C ALA A 117 33.51 2.14 -8.05
N ASP A 118 32.76 2.30 -6.95
CA ASP A 118 32.87 3.44 -6.03
C ASP A 118 33.89 3.21 -4.90
N TRP A 119 34.64 2.13 -4.95
CA TRP A 119 35.58 1.71 -3.88
C TRP A 119 36.57 2.82 -3.50
N GLY A 120 36.61 3.15 -2.21
CA GLY A 120 37.47 4.18 -1.64
C GLY A 120 36.93 5.60 -1.82
N SER A 121 35.76 5.77 -2.41
CA SER A 121 35.04 7.04 -2.49
C SER A 121 34.20 7.29 -1.23
N ASN A 122 33.58 8.46 -1.17
CA ASN A 122 32.57 8.83 -0.16
C ASN A 122 31.16 8.93 -0.80
N ASP A 123 30.88 8.13 -1.79
CA ASP A 123 29.56 8.11 -2.43
C ASP A 123 28.51 7.54 -1.48
N SER A 124 27.52 8.35 -1.12
CA SER A 124 26.52 8.01 -0.11
C SER A 124 25.53 6.93 -0.57
N SER A 125 25.47 6.62 -1.86
CA SER A 125 24.61 5.53 -2.36
C SER A 125 25.28 4.18 -2.20
N SER A 126 26.58 4.12 -2.22
CA SER A 126 27.40 2.90 -2.06
C SER A 126 28.01 2.75 -0.65
N ASP A 127 27.96 3.80 0.18
CA ASP A 127 28.38 3.81 1.59
C ASP A 127 27.20 3.35 2.45
N LEU A 128 27.06 2.03 2.59
CA LEU A 128 25.88 1.40 3.23
C LEU A 128 25.97 1.36 4.75
N ASP A 129 27.18 1.42 5.33
CA ASP A 129 27.36 1.48 6.78
C ASP A 129 27.50 2.91 7.32
N GLY A 130 27.62 3.91 6.42
CA GLY A 130 27.64 5.33 6.75
C GLY A 130 28.95 5.80 7.41
N ASP A 131 30.05 5.06 7.24
CA ASP A 131 31.34 5.41 7.84
C ASP A 131 32.09 6.49 7.05
N GLY A 132 31.62 6.84 5.86
CA GLY A 132 32.13 7.89 4.96
C GLY A 132 33.12 7.36 3.93
N ILE A 133 33.32 6.05 3.80
CA ILE A 133 34.22 5.46 2.80
C ILE A 133 33.64 4.14 2.28
N VAL A 134 33.40 4.04 0.99
CA VAL A 134 32.96 2.79 0.35
C VAL A 134 34.08 1.73 0.44
N ALA A 135 33.84 0.67 1.19
CA ALA A 135 34.83 -0.34 1.55
C ALA A 135 34.23 -1.77 1.68
N VAL A 136 34.96 -2.64 2.34
CA VAL A 136 34.54 -4.04 2.54
C VAL A 136 33.28 -4.15 3.41
N GLY A 137 33.03 -3.19 4.33
CA GLY A 137 31.83 -3.14 5.17
C GLY A 137 30.57 -3.09 4.33
N ASP A 138 30.53 -2.19 3.36
CA ASP A 138 29.42 -1.99 2.45
C ASP A 138 29.14 -3.21 1.57
N LEU A 139 30.20 -3.80 1.05
CA LEU A 139 30.10 -5.02 0.25
C LEU A 139 29.51 -6.18 1.04
N LEU A 140 29.88 -6.32 2.33
CA LEU A 140 29.34 -7.36 3.20
C LEU A 140 27.87 -7.12 3.54
N ILE A 141 27.44 -5.88 3.71
CA ILE A 141 26.04 -5.50 3.92
C ILE A 141 25.21 -5.89 2.69
N ALA A 142 25.65 -5.50 1.48
CA ALA A 142 24.97 -5.87 0.25
C ALA A 142 24.89 -7.41 0.06
N ILE A 143 25.97 -8.15 0.33
CA ILE A 143 25.96 -9.61 0.27
C ILE A 143 24.98 -10.21 1.30
N GLY A 144 24.90 -9.62 2.50
CA GLY A 144 23.97 -10.04 3.54
C GLY A 144 22.50 -9.81 3.19
N ALA A 145 22.21 -8.85 2.31
CA ALA A 145 20.89 -8.51 1.81
C ALA A 145 20.56 -9.16 0.45
N TRP A 146 21.34 -10.11 -0.01
CA TRP A 146 21.23 -10.71 -1.34
C TRP A 146 19.85 -11.27 -1.66
N GLY A 147 19.28 -10.84 -2.78
CA GLY A 147 17.99 -11.33 -3.30
C GLY A 147 16.97 -10.22 -3.48
N GLY A 148 15.68 -10.60 -3.59
CA GLY A 148 14.58 -9.66 -3.79
C GLY A 148 14.33 -8.80 -2.56
N CYS A 149 14.12 -7.51 -2.79
CA CYS A 149 13.70 -6.54 -1.80
C CYS A 149 12.22 -6.73 -1.50
N GLY A 150 11.89 -7.37 -0.42
CA GLY A 150 10.50 -7.60 -0.01
C GLY A 150 10.21 -9.09 0.15
N GLY A 151 10.49 -9.60 1.32
CA GLY A 151 9.97 -10.85 1.81
C GLY A 151 8.73 -10.63 2.65
#